data_94ca0908861e25456095cbc9b4312c7f
#
_entry.id   94ca0908861e25456095cbc9b4312c7f
#
_cell.length_a   1.000
_cell.length_b   1.000
_cell.length_c   1.000
_cell.angle_alpha   90.00
_cell.angle_beta   90.00
_cell.angle_gamma   90.00
#
_symmetry.space_group_name_H-M   'P 1'
#
loop_
_entity.id
_entity.type
_entity.pdbx_description
1 polymer ?
#
loop_
_entity_poly.entity_id
_entity_poly.type
_entity_poly.pdbx_seq_one_letter_code
_entity_poly.pdbx_strand_id
1 'polypeptide(L)'
;DSLYLIGALRSLLGIPYYSSLHIMLLKLPAILCDMACGCLLFREASKRLHFSEMQSVCVACAYLFQPAIILNSSCWGQVDSVHTLVVILMCLFLMDGKMLPAYAIYGIGILLKPQTLIFTPVLLAGILDHVFLQDFSWRKFSYNLCGGLAVICGMLLLCVPFGLDAATSQSVSYTHLRA
;
A
#
# COMPACT_ATOMS: atom_id res chain seq x y z
N ASP A 1 3.93 -5.95 11.60
CA ASP A 1 4.96 -6.50 12.25
C ASP A 1 6.36 -6.47 11.64
N SER A 2 6.61 -5.48 10.78
CA SER A 2 7.96 -5.14 10.32
C SER A 2 8.91 -4.83 11.49
N LEU A 3 8.38 -4.27 12.61
CA LEU A 3 9.14 -4.01 13.83
C LEU A 3 9.67 -5.29 14.48
N TYR A 4 8.93 -6.40 14.44
CA TYR A 4 9.40 -7.70 14.96
C TYR A 4 10.50 -8.29 14.09
N LEU A 5 10.36 -8.18 12.76
CA LEU A 5 11.38 -8.65 11.83
C LEU A 5 12.69 -7.87 12.00
N ILE A 6 12.59 -6.55 12.12
CA ILE A 6 13.74 -5.66 12.35
C ILE A 6 14.34 -5.92 13.75
N GLY A 7 13.51 -6.17 14.77
CA GLY A 7 13.95 -6.56 16.10
C GLY A 7 14.71 -7.89 16.11
N ALA A 8 14.21 -8.87 15.37
CA ALA A 8 14.87 -10.18 15.22
C ALA A 8 16.20 -10.07 14.45
N LEU A 9 16.22 -9.32 13.34
CA LEU A 9 17.45 -9.03 12.59
C LEU A 9 18.48 -8.31 13.46
N ARG A 10 18.04 -7.36 14.25
CA ARG A 10 18.89 -6.63 15.20
C ARG A 10 19.52 -7.56 16.25
N SER A 11 18.70 -8.46 16.84
CA SER A 11 19.21 -9.41 17.84
C SER A 11 20.20 -10.40 17.25
N LEU A 12 19.96 -10.85 16.02
CA LEU A 12 20.88 -11.72 15.26
C LEU A 12 22.22 -11.04 14.95
N LEU A 13 22.19 -9.74 14.66
CA LEU A 13 23.40 -8.97 14.32
C LEU A 13 24.09 -8.35 15.55
N GLY A 14 23.56 -8.52 16.75
CA GLY A 14 24.12 -7.98 18.00
C GLY A 14 24.16 -6.44 18.05
N ILE A 15 23.26 -5.76 17.34
CA ILE A 15 23.25 -4.30 17.21
C ILE A 15 22.60 -3.69 18.46
N PRO A 16 23.26 -2.75 19.18
CA PRO A 16 22.68 -2.11 20.36
C PRO A 16 21.49 -1.23 20.01
N TYR A 17 20.52 -1.11 20.93
CA TYR A 17 19.39 -0.19 20.80
C TYR A 17 19.91 1.25 20.63
N TYR A 18 19.21 2.02 19.76
CA TYR A 18 19.57 3.42 19.42
C TYR A 18 20.93 3.63 18.75
N SER A 19 21.59 2.55 18.27
CA SER A 19 22.73 2.75 17.38
C SER A 19 22.28 3.39 16.06
N SER A 20 23.16 4.18 15.43
CA SER A 20 22.90 4.78 14.12
C SER A 20 22.51 3.73 13.07
N LEU A 21 23.07 2.54 13.17
CA LEU A 21 22.78 1.40 12.29
C LEU A 21 21.36 0.87 12.51
N HIS A 22 20.88 0.81 13.75
CA HIS A 22 19.51 0.41 14.06
C HIS A 22 18.49 1.39 13.49
N ILE A 23 18.71 2.69 13.65
CA ILE A 23 17.87 3.75 13.11
C ILE A 23 17.85 3.68 11.57
N MET A 24 19.00 3.43 10.95
CA MET A 24 19.11 3.28 9.50
C MET A 24 18.30 2.08 8.98
N LEU A 25 18.37 0.93 9.66
CA LEU A 25 17.61 -0.27 9.32
C LEU A 25 16.09 -0.05 9.43
N LEU A 26 15.64 0.74 10.41
CA LEU A 26 14.23 1.08 10.56
C LEU A 26 13.69 1.94 9.40
N LYS A 27 14.53 2.83 8.87
CA LYS A 27 14.17 3.75 7.77
C LYS A 27 14.30 3.12 6.39
N LEU A 28 15.14 2.09 6.28
CA LEU A 28 15.46 1.44 5.00
C LEU A 28 14.22 1.00 4.19
N PRO A 29 13.19 0.35 4.77
CA PRO A 29 12.02 -0.06 4.02
C PRO A 29 11.26 1.12 3.37
N ALA A 30 11.12 2.24 4.10
CA ALA A 30 10.48 3.44 3.58
C ALA A 30 11.27 4.03 2.41
N ILE A 31 12.58 4.16 2.56
CA ILE A 31 13.47 4.68 1.51
C ILE A 31 13.45 3.79 0.26
N LEU A 32 13.48 2.47 0.44
CA LEU A 32 13.39 1.53 -0.69
C LEU A 32 12.05 1.65 -1.44
N CYS A 33 10.96 1.84 -0.73
CA CYS A 33 9.65 2.08 -1.34
C CYS A 33 9.60 3.40 -2.11
N ASP A 34 10.20 4.48 -1.59
CA ASP A 34 10.31 5.74 -2.34
C ASP A 34 11.13 5.57 -3.61
N MET A 35 12.24 4.87 -3.54
CA MET A 35 13.05 4.57 -4.74
C MET A 35 12.24 3.73 -5.75
N ALA A 36 11.48 2.75 -5.29
CA ALA A 36 10.61 1.94 -6.14
C ALA A 36 9.53 2.82 -6.81
N CYS A 37 8.90 3.74 -6.06
CA CYS A 37 7.97 4.73 -6.62
C CYS A 37 8.61 5.58 -7.69
N GLY A 38 9.80 6.13 -7.45
CA GLY A 38 10.55 6.92 -8.43
C GLY A 38 10.86 6.13 -9.70
N CYS A 39 11.31 4.87 -9.56
CA CYS A 39 11.56 3.98 -10.70
C CYS A 39 10.27 3.67 -11.49
N LEU A 40 9.15 3.46 -10.80
CA LEU A 40 7.85 3.23 -11.47
C LEU A 40 7.41 4.48 -12.24
N LEU A 41 7.52 5.67 -11.63
CA LEU A 41 7.17 6.93 -12.28
C LEU A 41 8.05 7.18 -13.52
N PHE A 42 9.36 6.95 -13.43
CA PHE A 42 10.27 7.00 -14.58
C PHE A 42 9.81 6.07 -15.71
N ARG A 43 9.55 4.81 -15.38
CA ARG A 43 9.12 3.80 -16.35
C ARG A 43 7.81 4.19 -17.04
N GLU A 44 6.81 4.65 -16.28
CA GLU A 44 5.52 5.02 -16.83
C GLU A 44 5.58 6.32 -17.66
N ALA A 45 6.38 7.30 -17.23
CA ALA A 45 6.63 8.51 -17.99
C ALA A 45 7.25 8.20 -19.38
N SER A 46 8.25 7.33 -19.41
CA SER A 46 8.89 6.90 -20.66
C SER A 46 7.97 6.04 -21.53
N LYS A 47 7.26 5.06 -20.95
CA LYS A 47 6.50 4.07 -21.74
C LYS A 47 5.12 4.53 -22.16
N ARG A 48 4.38 5.22 -21.27
CA ARG A 48 2.99 5.61 -21.51
C ARG A 48 2.85 7.04 -21.99
N LEU A 49 3.62 7.96 -21.43
CA LEU A 49 3.59 9.36 -21.82
C LEU A 49 4.54 9.68 -22.97
N HIS A 50 5.34 8.69 -23.40
CA HIS A 50 6.34 8.86 -24.48
C HIS A 50 7.27 10.04 -24.25
N PHE A 51 7.58 10.33 -22.97
CA PHE A 51 8.55 11.37 -22.61
C PHE A 51 9.96 10.96 -23.01
N SER A 52 10.80 11.94 -23.33
CA SER A 52 12.23 11.71 -23.52
C SER A 52 12.86 11.20 -22.23
N GLU A 53 14.03 10.56 -22.34
CA GLU A 53 14.74 10.05 -21.15
C GLU A 53 14.97 11.14 -20.11
N MET A 54 15.39 12.34 -20.54
CA MET A 54 15.60 13.48 -19.65
C MET A 54 14.31 13.90 -18.93
N GLN A 55 13.18 13.98 -19.64
CA GLN A 55 11.90 14.32 -19.04
C GLN A 55 11.43 13.24 -18.03
N SER A 56 11.64 11.97 -18.35
CA SER A 56 11.32 10.86 -17.46
C SER A 56 12.16 10.88 -16.18
N VAL A 57 13.47 11.20 -16.31
CA VAL A 57 14.36 11.42 -15.15
C VAL A 57 13.88 12.61 -14.34
N CYS A 58 13.48 13.72 -14.96
CA CYS A 58 12.95 14.88 -14.25
C CYS A 58 11.71 14.54 -13.43
N VAL A 59 10.80 13.72 -13.96
CA VAL A 59 9.59 13.27 -13.22
C VAL A 59 10.00 12.45 -11.99
N ALA A 60 10.89 11.48 -12.13
CA ALA A 60 11.36 10.67 -11.01
C ALA A 60 12.11 11.52 -9.96
N CYS A 61 12.96 12.44 -10.41
CA CYS A 61 13.66 13.36 -9.52
C CYS A 61 12.70 14.32 -8.81
N ALA A 62 11.69 14.85 -9.50
CA ALA A 62 10.69 15.72 -8.90
C ALA A 62 9.93 15.02 -7.76
N TYR A 63 9.69 13.72 -7.88
CA TYR A 63 9.13 12.92 -6.79
C TYR A 63 10.14 12.71 -5.68
N LEU A 64 11.32 12.14 -5.98
CA LEU A 64 12.31 11.71 -4.98
C LEU A 64 12.91 12.87 -4.18
N PHE A 65 13.11 14.03 -4.81
CA PHE A 65 13.65 15.22 -4.16
C PHE A 65 12.59 16.16 -3.60
N GLN A 66 11.33 15.76 -3.60
CA GLN A 66 10.29 16.53 -2.93
C GLN A 66 10.56 16.57 -1.41
N PRO A 67 10.63 17.76 -0.79
CA PRO A 67 10.95 17.88 0.63
C PRO A 67 10.05 17.05 1.54
N ALA A 68 8.76 16.93 1.20
CA ALA A 68 7.80 16.12 1.95
C ALA A 68 8.18 14.62 1.97
N ILE A 69 8.63 14.07 0.85
CA ILE A 69 9.09 12.67 0.74
C ILE A 69 10.34 12.46 1.60
N ILE A 70 11.33 13.34 1.46
CA ILE A 70 12.58 13.25 2.22
C ILE A 70 12.34 13.34 3.73
N LEU A 71 11.50 14.29 4.16
CA LEU A 71 11.17 14.46 5.57
C LEU A 71 10.41 13.25 6.12
N ASN A 72 9.47 12.72 5.36
CA ASN A 72 8.63 11.61 5.80
C ASN A 72 9.41 10.29 5.95
N SER A 73 10.18 9.91 4.94
CA SER A 73 10.91 8.64 4.92
C SER A 73 12.26 8.70 5.63
N SER A 74 13.05 9.76 5.38
CA SER A 74 14.42 9.84 5.87
C SER A 74 14.52 10.47 7.26
N CYS A 75 13.72 11.51 7.58
CA CYS A 75 13.76 12.16 8.88
C CYS A 75 12.88 11.44 9.90
N TRP A 76 11.61 11.24 9.58
CA TRP A 76 10.63 10.63 10.50
C TRP A 76 10.60 9.11 10.43
N GLY A 77 11.01 8.51 9.29
CA GLY A 77 11.00 7.06 9.12
C GLY A 77 9.60 6.46 9.11
N GLN A 78 8.60 7.22 8.63
CA GLN A 78 7.23 6.75 8.51
C GLN A 78 7.07 5.78 7.34
N VAL A 79 6.18 4.82 7.49
CA VAL A 79 5.88 3.81 6.46
C VAL A 79 4.91 4.30 5.38
N ASP A 80 4.70 5.61 5.26
CA ASP A 80 3.79 6.21 4.28
C ASP A 80 4.22 5.96 2.84
N SER A 81 5.52 5.80 2.62
CA SER A 81 6.08 5.42 1.32
C SER A 81 5.60 4.03 0.86
N VAL A 82 5.41 3.09 1.79
CA VAL A 82 4.83 1.77 1.49
C VAL A 82 3.40 1.94 1.00
N HIS A 83 2.61 2.78 1.68
CA HIS A 83 1.24 3.07 1.27
C HIS A 83 1.18 3.76 -0.10
N THR A 84 2.07 4.73 -0.35
CA THR A 84 2.18 5.41 -1.65
C THR A 84 2.50 4.41 -2.76
N LEU A 85 3.43 3.49 -2.54
CA LEU A 85 3.77 2.43 -3.50
C LEU A 85 2.55 1.56 -3.82
N VAL A 86 1.79 1.16 -2.81
CA VAL A 86 0.55 0.36 -2.96
C VAL A 86 -0.47 1.11 -3.82
N VAL A 87 -0.69 2.41 -3.57
CA VAL A 87 -1.61 3.23 -4.37
C VAL A 87 -1.15 3.37 -5.81
N ILE A 88 0.15 3.62 -6.04
CA ILE A 88 0.71 3.68 -7.40
C ILE A 88 0.50 2.35 -8.12
N LEU A 89 0.80 1.21 -7.48
CA LEU A 89 0.60 -0.11 -8.08
C LEU A 89 -0.87 -0.37 -8.41
N MET A 90 -1.80 0.00 -7.53
CA MET A 90 -3.25 -0.07 -7.80
C MET A 90 -3.60 0.70 -9.07
N CYS A 91 -3.16 1.96 -9.18
CA CYS A 91 -3.41 2.79 -10.36
C CYS A 91 -2.82 2.17 -11.65
N LEU A 92 -1.61 1.62 -11.58
CA LEU A 92 -0.98 0.96 -12.71
C LEU A 92 -1.75 -0.28 -13.18
N PHE A 93 -2.23 -1.11 -12.24
CA PHE A 93 -3.07 -2.25 -12.59
C PHE A 93 -4.41 -1.85 -13.20
N LEU A 94 -5.02 -0.76 -12.70
CA LEU A 94 -6.23 -0.21 -13.32
C LEU A 94 -5.96 0.25 -14.77
N MET A 95 -4.87 0.99 -14.98
CA MET A 95 -4.47 1.44 -16.32
C MET A 95 -4.13 0.29 -17.27
N ASP A 96 -3.65 -0.84 -16.74
CA ASP A 96 -3.39 -2.07 -17.52
C ASP A 96 -4.66 -2.90 -17.78
N GLY A 97 -5.81 -2.50 -17.26
CA GLY A 97 -7.07 -3.28 -17.33
C GLY A 97 -7.06 -4.54 -16.47
N LYS A 98 -6.09 -4.68 -15.57
CA LYS A 98 -5.95 -5.84 -14.68
C LYS A 98 -6.73 -5.60 -13.38
N MET A 99 -8.05 -5.81 -13.43
CA MET A 99 -8.95 -5.47 -12.34
C MET A 99 -8.70 -6.28 -11.06
N LEU A 100 -8.50 -7.60 -11.17
CA LEU A 100 -8.32 -8.46 -9.98
C LEU A 100 -7.12 -8.06 -9.11
N PRO A 101 -5.90 -7.90 -9.66
CA PRO A 101 -4.78 -7.40 -8.86
C PRO A 101 -5.00 -5.96 -8.35
N ALA A 102 -5.72 -5.11 -9.08
CA ALA A 102 -6.05 -3.76 -8.60
C ALA A 102 -6.92 -3.83 -7.33
N TYR A 103 -7.94 -4.70 -7.30
CA TYR A 103 -8.76 -4.91 -6.10
C TYR A 103 -7.96 -5.49 -4.93
N ALA A 104 -7.11 -6.49 -5.20
CA ALA A 104 -6.28 -7.10 -4.17
C ALA A 104 -5.31 -6.07 -3.54
N ILE A 105 -4.65 -5.28 -4.37
CA ILE A 105 -3.74 -4.21 -3.91
C ILE A 105 -4.51 -3.12 -3.16
N TYR A 106 -5.71 -2.74 -3.63
CA TYR A 106 -6.57 -1.79 -2.91
C TYR A 106 -6.98 -2.33 -1.53
N GLY A 107 -7.36 -3.61 -1.44
CA GLY A 107 -7.66 -4.28 -0.18
C GLY A 107 -6.47 -4.27 0.78
N ILE A 108 -5.27 -4.62 0.29
CA ILE A 108 -4.03 -4.52 1.07
C ILE A 108 -3.80 -3.09 1.55
N GLY A 109 -4.04 -2.11 0.68
CA GLY A 109 -3.93 -0.70 1.04
C GLY A 109 -4.83 -0.31 2.21
N ILE A 110 -6.10 -0.74 2.22
CA ILE A 110 -7.04 -0.47 3.33
C ILE A 110 -6.57 -1.14 4.62
N LEU A 111 -6.06 -2.38 4.55
CA LEU A 111 -5.53 -3.09 5.72
C LEU A 111 -4.28 -2.42 6.29
N LEU A 112 -3.43 -1.84 5.43
CA LEU A 112 -2.27 -1.07 5.86
C LEU A 112 -2.67 0.27 6.48
N LYS A 113 -3.54 1.01 5.78
CA LYS A 113 -4.06 2.32 6.21
C LYS A 113 -5.50 2.51 5.71
N PRO A 114 -6.50 2.67 6.58
CA PRO A 114 -7.88 2.97 6.19
C PRO A 114 -8.01 4.23 5.32
N GLN A 115 -7.02 5.11 5.36
CA GLN A 115 -6.91 6.30 4.52
C GLN A 115 -6.93 5.97 3.00
N THR A 116 -6.61 4.73 2.62
CA THR A 116 -6.73 4.23 1.23
C THR A 116 -8.15 4.39 0.67
N LEU A 117 -9.18 4.44 1.51
CA LEU A 117 -10.57 4.67 1.10
C LEU A 117 -10.77 5.97 0.31
N ILE A 118 -9.89 6.96 0.47
CA ILE A 118 -9.95 8.22 -0.31
C ILE A 118 -9.74 7.97 -1.82
N PHE A 119 -9.11 6.84 -2.19
CA PHE A 119 -8.86 6.44 -3.58
C PHE A 119 -10.00 5.58 -4.17
N THR A 120 -11.09 5.32 -3.42
CA THR A 120 -12.27 4.61 -3.91
C THR A 120 -12.84 5.22 -5.22
N PRO A 121 -12.96 6.56 -5.37
CA PRO A 121 -13.43 7.13 -6.62
C PRO A 121 -12.56 6.78 -7.83
N VAL A 122 -11.24 6.69 -7.64
CA VAL A 122 -10.30 6.29 -8.72
C VAL A 122 -10.51 4.84 -9.12
N LEU A 123 -10.69 3.95 -8.13
CA LEU A 123 -11.00 2.55 -8.36
C LEU A 123 -12.33 2.41 -9.12
N LEU A 124 -13.38 3.11 -8.68
CA LEU A 124 -14.68 3.09 -9.33
C LEU A 124 -14.62 3.62 -10.76
N ALA A 125 -13.88 4.71 -11.00
CA ALA A 125 -13.68 5.23 -12.36
C ALA A 125 -13.03 4.20 -13.28
N GLY A 126 -12.00 3.48 -12.80
CA GLY A 126 -11.36 2.39 -13.54
C GLY A 126 -12.32 1.23 -13.84
N ILE A 127 -13.19 0.87 -12.88
CA ILE A 127 -14.23 -0.16 -13.10
C ILE A 127 -15.23 0.29 -14.17
N LEU A 128 -15.70 1.53 -14.06
CA LEU A 128 -16.66 2.09 -15.03
C LEU A 128 -16.06 2.12 -16.44
N ASP A 129 -14.82 2.55 -16.58
CA ASP A 129 -14.11 2.54 -17.86
C ASP A 129 -14.03 1.12 -18.43
N HIS A 130 -13.55 0.17 -17.64
CA HIS A 130 -13.33 -1.21 -18.08
C HIS A 130 -14.63 -1.97 -18.41
N VAL A 131 -15.72 -1.72 -17.67
CA VAL A 131 -16.97 -2.47 -17.80
C VAL A 131 -17.93 -1.82 -18.80
N PHE A 132 -18.05 -0.48 -18.78
CA PHE A 132 -19.11 0.23 -19.49
C PHE A 132 -18.62 1.04 -20.69
N LEU A 133 -17.39 1.60 -20.63
CA LEU A 133 -16.91 2.50 -21.69
C LEU A 133 -16.18 1.77 -22.82
N GLN A 134 -15.54 0.62 -22.52
CA GLN A 134 -14.76 -0.10 -23.54
C GLN A 134 -15.57 -1.08 -24.38
N ASP A 135 -16.56 -1.75 -23.87
CA ASP A 135 -17.55 -2.65 -24.49
C ASP A 135 -18.25 -3.40 -23.38
N PHE A 136 -19.50 -3.09 -23.12
CA PHE A 136 -20.27 -3.74 -22.09
C PHE A 136 -20.40 -5.24 -22.37
N SER A 137 -20.00 -6.05 -21.42
CA SER A 137 -20.18 -7.50 -21.45
C SER A 137 -20.60 -8.00 -20.07
N TRP A 138 -21.68 -8.76 -20.00
CA TRP A 138 -22.12 -9.40 -18.77
C TRP A 138 -21.03 -10.26 -18.10
N ARG A 139 -20.14 -10.83 -18.91
CA ARG A 139 -19.00 -11.62 -18.44
C ARG A 139 -17.98 -10.74 -17.71
N LYS A 140 -17.64 -9.57 -18.28
CA LYS A 140 -16.75 -8.59 -17.63
C LYS A 140 -17.36 -8.07 -16.34
N PHE A 141 -18.66 -7.73 -16.36
CA PHE A 141 -19.38 -7.26 -15.19
C PHE A 141 -19.37 -8.30 -14.06
N SER A 142 -19.77 -9.54 -14.33
CA SER A 142 -19.76 -10.63 -13.35
C SER A 142 -18.36 -10.89 -12.78
N TYR A 143 -17.34 -10.90 -13.64
CA TYR A 143 -15.95 -11.09 -13.22
C TYR A 143 -15.48 -10.00 -12.24
N ASN A 144 -15.78 -8.73 -12.54
CA ASN A 144 -15.43 -7.61 -11.68
C ASN A 144 -16.20 -7.65 -10.35
N LEU A 145 -17.50 -7.97 -10.40
CA LEU A 145 -18.33 -8.10 -9.20
C LEU A 145 -17.83 -9.24 -8.29
N CYS A 146 -17.61 -10.43 -8.85
CA CYS A 146 -17.07 -11.56 -8.09
C CYS A 146 -15.68 -11.30 -7.53
N GLY A 147 -14.80 -10.66 -8.33
CA GLY A 147 -13.47 -10.29 -7.90
C GLY A 147 -13.47 -9.28 -6.74
N GLY A 148 -14.30 -8.25 -6.83
CA GLY A 148 -14.48 -7.27 -5.74
C GLY A 148 -15.03 -7.92 -4.47
N LEU A 149 -16.06 -8.74 -4.58
CA LEU A 149 -16.64 -9.48 -3.45
C LEU A 149 -15.62 -10.44 -2.81
N ALA A 150 -14.85 -11.15 -3.62
CA ALA A 150 -13.79 -12.06 -3.12
C ALA A 150 -12.74 -11.32 -2.29
N VAL A 151 -12.33 -10.12 -2.74
CA VAL A 151 -11.37 -9.29 -1.98
C VAL A 151 -11.99 -8.80 -0.67
N ILE A 152 -13.24 -8.34 -0.68
CA ILE A 152 -13.96 -7.91 0.53
C ILE A 152 -14.06 -9.07 1.52
N CYS A 153 -14.49 -10.26 1.07
CA CYS A 153 -14.56 -11.46 1.90
C CYS A 153 -13.19 -11.84 2.48
N GLY A 154 -12.13 -11.78 1.65
CA GLY A 154 -10.77 -12.04 2.10
C GLY A 154 -10.30 -11.06 3.17
N MET A 155 -10.61 -9.77 3.02
CA MET A 155 -10.31 -8.74 4.03
C MET A 155 -11.06 -9.01 5.34
N LEU A 156 -12.35 -9.32 5.27
CA LEU A 156 -13.15 -9.64 6.46
C LEU A 156 -12.61 -10.87 7.19
N LEU A 157 -12.22 -11.92 6.46
CA LEU A 157 -11.61 -13.12 7.03
C LEU A 157 -10.27 -12.80 7.75
N LEU A 158 -9.46 -11.91 7.18
CA LEU A 158 -8.22 -11.48 7.82
C LEU A 158 -8.46 -10.62 9.08
N CYS A 159 -9.59 -9.92 9.17
CA CYS A 159 -9.95 -9.12 10.33
C CYS A 159 -10.57 -9.94 11.48
N VAL A 160 -11.14 -11.12 11.20
CA VAL A 160 -11.81 -11.97 12.20
C VAL A 160 -10.93 -12.27 13.43
N PRO A 161 -9.64 -12.72 13.30
CA PRO A 161 -8.82 -13.01 14.46
C PRO A 161 -8.65 -11.81 15.40
N PHE A 162 -8.48 -10.62 14.84
CA PHE A 162 -8.29 -9.38 15.61
C PHE A 162 -9.58 -8.92 16.31
N GLY A 163 -10.75 -9.17 15.71
CA GLY A 163 -12.05 -8.87 16.31
C GLY A 163 -12.38 -9.79 17.50
N LEU A 164 -11.98 -11.06 17.43
CA LEU A 164 -12.20 -12.03 18.52
C LEU A 164 -11.37 -11.70 19.75
N ASP A 165 -10.10 -11.31 19.57
CA ASP A 165 -9.22 -10.91 20.67
C ASP A 165 -9.71 -9.63 21.36
N ALA A 166 -10.22 -8.67 20.62
CA ALA A 166 -10.80 -7.44 21.17
C ALA A 166 -12.06 -7.74 22.00
N ALA A 167 -12.93 -8.66 21.55
CA ALA A 167 -14.13 -9.06 22.27
C ALA A 167 -13.80 -9.82 23.57
N THR A 168 -12.81 -10.71 23.55
CA THR A 168 -12.32 -11.44 24.74
C THR A 168 -11.68 -10.50 25.75
N SER A 169 -10.87 -9.54 25.32
CA SER A 169 -10.23 -8.58 26.24
C SER A 169 -11.24 -7.66 26.93
N GLN A 170 -12.31 -7.26 26.24
CA GLN A 170 -13.39 -6.50 26.87
C GLN A 170 -14.15 -7.33 27.93
N SER A 171 -14.44 -8.59 27.65
CA SER A 171 -15.12 -9.46 28.61
C SER A 171 -14.33 -9.64 29.91
N VAL A 172 -13.00 -9.74 29.82
CA VAL A 172 -12.10 -9.84 30.98
C VAL A 172 -12.10 -8.54 31.80
N SER A 173 -12.12 -7.37 31.14
CA SER A 173 -12.16 -6.07 31.83
C SER A 173 -13.44 -5.88 32.67
N TYR A 174 -14.60 -6.32 32.19
CA TYR A 174 -15.86 -6.21 32.92
C TYR A 174 -15.96 -7.16 34.12
N THR A 175 -15.27 -8.30 34.12
CA THR A 175 -15.23 -9.23 35.25
C THR A 175 -14.38 -8.72 36.41
N HIS A 176 -13.32 -7.95 36.15
CA HIS A 176 -12.50 -7.34 37.19
C HIS A 176 -13.11 -6.10 37.86
N LEU A 177 -14.12 -5.47 37.25
CA LEU A 177 -14.81 -4.32 37.85
C LEU A 177 -16.00 -4.72 38.75
N ARG A 178 -16.35 -6.03 38.83
CA ARG A 178 -17.42 -6.56 39.69
C ARG A 178 -16.92 -7.32 40.94
N ALA A 179 -15.62 -7.41 41.13
CA ALA A 179 -14.99 -7.97 42.31
C ALA A 179 -14.42 -6.88 43.21
#